data_4e9dc395949a1553574766138823ed81
#
_entry.id   4e9dc395949a1553574766138823ed81
#
_cell.length_a   1.000
_cell.length_b   1.000
_cell.length_c   1.000
_cell.angle_alpha   90.00
_cell.angle_beta   90.00
_cell.angle_gamma   90.00
#
_symmetry.space_group_name_H-M   'P 1'
#
loop_
_entity.id
_entity.type
_entity.pdbx_description
1 polymer ?
#
loop_
_entity_poly.entity_id
_entity_poly.type
_entity_poly.pdbx_seq_one_letter_code
_entity_poly.pdbx_strand_id
1 'polypeptide(L)'
;MDGFAIERIRDDFIEGRYIEKYSYQEVISTPFGSEEVLDRIGYRTTEFTLFDSPPHIELRNYQRSLKELISRLLEACSFNLVVTPPSVNLIDWVAALQEAVDHAIIVDSLQVSGVEIDEGVTGKILLKGAKDVRDATDLLLAGRKHVLEKVQVKFTDLNKTVSIQLSNKGTAKLPAVLPNDLLRHLRTSFPCNIS
;
A
#
# COMPACT_ATOMS: atom_id res chain seq x y z
N MET A 1 24.52 10.97 2.72
CA MET A 1 24.78 9.58 3.13
C MET A 1 23.41 8.97 3.36
N ASP A 2 23.11 7.87 2.70
CA ASP A 2 21.86 7.13 2.85
C ASP A 2 22.14 5.95 3.76
N GLY A 3 21.15 5.48 4.50
CA GLY A 3 21.40 4.36 5.39
C GLY A 3 20.18 3.92 6.21
N PHE A 4 20.38 2.81 6.91
CA PHE A 4 19.40 2.24 7.81
C PHE A 4 19.69 2.66 9.26
N ALA A 5 18.65 3.03 9.98
CA ALA A 5 18.64 3.25 11.42
C ALA A 5 17.74 2.18 12.04
N ILE A 6 18.33 1.19 12.71
CA ILE A 6 17.60 0.13 13.41
C ILE A 6 17.11 0.69 14.74
N GLU A 7 15.82 0.53 15.02
CA GLU A 7 15.17 1.06 16.21
C GLU A 7 14.86 -0.03 17.24
N ARG A 8 14.49 -1.22 16.73
CA ARG A 8 14.13 -2.35 17.59
C ARG A 8 14.47 -3.68 16.93
N ILE A 9 15.01 -4.58 17.73
CA ILE A 9 15.23 -5.99 17.35
C ILE A 9 14.48 -6.86 18.35
N ARG A 10 13.72 -7.82 17.85
CA ARG A 10 13.03 -8.89 18.59
C ARG A 10 13.32 -10.23 17.90
N ASP A 11 12.90 -11.31 18.53
CA ASP A 11 13.12 -12.65 17.99
C ASP A 11 12.38 -12.87 16.66
N ASP A 12 11.24 -12.20 16.48
CA ASP A 12 10.30 -12.36 15.35
C ASP A 12 10.28 -11.18 14.39
N PHE A 13 10.90 -10.02 14.74
CA PHE A 13 10.94 -8.85 13.84
C PHE A 13 12.10 -7.88 14.11
N ILE A 14 12.42 -7.11 13.07
CA ILE A 14 13.34 -5.96 13.12
C ILE A 14 12.58 -4.72 12.62
N GLU A 15 12.54 -3.67 13.43
CA GLU A 15 11.99 -2.36 13.03
C GLU A 15 13.10 -1.34 12.84
N GLY A 16 12.92 -0.48 11.84
CA GLY A 16 13.86 0.59 11.57
C GLY A 16 13.36 1.58 10.55
N ARG A 17 14.23 2.49 10.21
CA ARG A 17 14.00 3.52 9.19
C ARG A 17 15.14 3.49 8.16
N TYR A 18 14.76 3.63 6.91
CA TYR A 18 15.67 3.96 5.82
C TYR A 18 15.62 5.47 5.59
N ILE A 19 16.79 6.11 5.60
CA ILE A 19 16.95 7.55 5.42
C ILE A 19 17.67 7.76 4.10
N GLU A 20 17.00 8.41 3.14
CA GLU A 20 17.52 8.75 1.83
C GLU A 20 17.81 10.26 1.77
N LYS A 21 19.04 10.62 1.40
CA LYS A 21 19.39 12.00 1.10
C LYS A 21 19.11 12.31 -0.38
N TYR A 22 18.47 13.42 -0.66
CA TYR A 22 18.27 13.89 -2.02
C TYR A 22 18.59 15.38 -2.14
N SER A 23 18.97 15.79 -3.34
CA SER A 23 19.20 17.21 -3.67
C SER A 23 18.06 17.69 -4.55
N TYR A 24 17.66 18.94 -4.36
CA TYR A 24 16.69 19.62 -5.21
C TYR A 24 17.05 21.09 -5.35
N GLN A 25 16.54 21.73 -6.40
CA GLN A 25 16.73 23.16 -6.63
C GLN A 25 15.48 23.92 -6.19
N GLU A 26 15.67 24.96 -5.41
CA GLU A 26 14.65 25.92 -5.04
C GLU A 26 14.88 27.20 -5.84
N VAL A 27 13.88 27.63 -6.61
CA VAL A 27 13.94 28.87 -7.36
C VAL A 27 13.21 29.95 -6.56
N ILE A 28 13.91 30.99 -6.18
CA ILE A 28 13.38 32.13 -5.46
C ILE A 28 13.29 33.32 -6.44
N SER A 29 12.07 33.78 -6.72
CA SER A 29 11.85 34.98 -7.48
C SER A 29 11.97 36.20 -6.59
N THR A 30 12.85 37.12 -6.92
CA THR A 30 13.00 38.41 -6.20
C THR A 30 11.89 39.37 -6.60
N PRO A 31 11.53 40.34 -5.74
CA PRO A 31 10.55 41.38 -6.12
C PRO A 31 10.93 42.22 -7.32
N PHE A 32 12.19 42.15 -7.75
CA PHE A 32 12.74 42.90 -8.89
C PHE A 32 12.76 42.07 -10.19
N GLY A 33 12.16 40.88 -10.21
CA GLY A 33 12.03 40.00 -11.38
C GLY A 33 13.27 39.18 -11.72
N SER A 34 14.29 39.15 -10.86
CA SER A 34 15.39 38.20 -10.98
C SER A 34 15.07 36.90 -10.27
N GLU A 35 15.59 35.80 -10.79
CA GLU A 35 15.50 34.47 -10.16
C GLU A 35 16.84 34.06 -9.58
N GLU A 36 16.81 33.53 -8.37
CA GLU A 36 17.96 32.94 -7.71
C GLU A 36 17.71 31.45 -7.51
N VAL A 37 18.63 30.60 -7.96
CA VAL A 37 18.55 29.16 -7.85
C VAL A 37 19.42 28.70 -6.70
N LEU A 38 18.83 28.08 -5.69
CA LEU A 38 19.51 27.55 -4.53
C LEU A 38 19.49 26.02 -4.53
N ASP A 39 20.66 25.42 -4.43
CA ASP A 39 20.76 23.96 -4.22
C ASP A 39 20.43 23.63 -2.75
N ARG A 40 19.45 22.77 -2.57
CA ARG A 40 18.98 22.31 -1.26
C ARG A 40 19.19 20.80 -1.09
N ILE A 41 19.38 20.42 0.15
CA ILE A 41 19.45 19.02 0.55
C ILE A 41 18.19 18.72 1.39
N GLY A 42 17.50 17.65 1.04
CA GLY A 42 16.41 17.10 1.82
C GLY A 42 16.68 15.65 2.23
N TYR A 43 15.89 15.17 3.17
CA TYR A 43 15.91 13.78 3.61
C TYR A 43 14.51 13.20 3.53
N ARG A 44 14.41 11.96 3.07
CA ARG A 44 13.19 11.16 3.06
C ARG A 44 13.37 9.99 4.00
N THR A 45 12.32 9.68 4.74
CA THR A 45 12.34 8.57 5.67
C THR A 45 11.25 7.59 5.29
N THR A 46 11.62 6.31 5.17
CA THR A 46 10.69 5.19 5.01
C THR A 46 10.85 4.29 6.22
N GLU A 47 9.79 4.07 6.97
CA GLU A 47 9.77 3.12 8.06
C GLU A 47 9.61 1.70 7.50
N PHE A 48 10.31 0.74 8.08
CA PHE A 48 10.19 -0.67 7.70
C PHE A 48 10.12 -1.57 8.92
N THR A 49 9.45 -2.69 8.73
CA THR A 49 9.51 -3.83 9.64
C THR A 49 9.80 -5.07 8.81
N LEU A 50 10.82 -5.82 9.23
CA LEU A 50 11.14 -7.14 8.68
C LEU A 50 10.62 -8.18 9.64
N PHE A 51 9.90 -9.17 9.15
CA PHE A 51 9.35 -10.28 9.93
C PHE A 51 9.96 -11.61 9.47
N ASP A 52 10.03 -12.58 10.37
CA ASP A 52 10.38 -13.96 10.05
C ASP A 52 9.27 -14.70 9.30
N SER A 53 8.02 -14.22 9.44
CA SER A 53 6.81 -14.74 8.78
C SER A 53 6.23 -13.74 7.77
N PRO A 54 5.41 -14.17 6.80
CA PRO A 54 4.73 -13.27 5.87
C PRO A 54 3.92 -12.17 6.59
N PRO A 55 3.92 -10.95 6.04
CA PRO A 55 4.43 -10.52 4.73
C PRO A 55 5.94 -10.30 4.63
N HIS A 56 6.78 -10.75 5.51
CA HIS A 56 8.23 -10.60 5.62
C HIS A 56 8.74 -9.15 5.62
N ILE A 57 8.21 -8.27 4.80
CA ILE A 57 8.57 -6.84 4.75
C ILE A 57 7.32 -5.99 4.75
N GLU A 58 7.21 -5.10 5.73
CA GLU A 58 6.21 -4.03 5.79
C GLU A 58 6.91 -2.68 5.66
N LEU A 59 6.38 -1.82 4.80
CA LEU A 59 6.88 -0.46 4.61
C LEU A 59 5.78 0.54 4.95
N ARG A 60 6.11 1.54 5.74
CA ARG A 60 5.21 2.62 6.12
C ARG A 60 5.76 3.97 5.65
N ASN A 61 4.87 4.89 5.31
CA ASN A 61 5.23 6.25 4.88
C ASN A 61 6.20 6.27 3.69
N TYR A 62 6.13 5.24 2.82
CA TYR A 62 7.04 5.13 1.70
C TYR A 62 6.72 6.16 0.60
N GLN A 63 7.75 6.62 -0.07
CA GLN A 63 7.66 7.52 -1.21
C GLN A 63 7.33 6.74 -2.50
N ARG A 64 7.16 7.46 -3.62
CA ARG A 64 6.78 6.85 -4.91
C ARG A 64 7.75 5.79 -5.43
N SER A 65 9.03 5.90 -5.10
CA SER A 65 10.05 4.94 -5.53
C SER A 65 10.67 4.26 -4.31
N LEU A 66 10.70 2.95 -4.34
CA LEU A 66 11.37 2.10 -3.35
C LEU A 66 12.72 1.59 -3.87
N LYS A 67 13.16 2.03 -5.06
CA LYS A 67 14.33 1.49 -5.74
C LYS A 67 15.59 1.58 -4.87
N GLU A 68 15.86 2.75 -4.31
CA GLU A 68 17.04 2.96 -3.47
C GLU A 68 17.00 2.14 -2.18
N LEU A 69 15.84 2.10 -1.51
CA LEU A 69 15.66 1.28 -0.32
C LEU A 69 15.94 -0.20 -0.63
N ILE A 70 15.34 -0.73 -1.71
CA ILE A 70 15.55 -2.14 -2.10
C ILE A 70 17.00 -2.39 -2.47
N SER A 71 17.64 -1.51 -3.24
CA SER A 71 19.07 -1.65 -3.60
C SER A 71 19.95 -1.69 -2.36
N ARG A 72 19.73 -0.79 -1.41
CA ARG A 72 20.50 -0.75 -0.15
C ARG A 72 20.22 -1.96 0.74
N LEU A 73 18.99 -2.45 0.75
CA LEU A 73 18.64 -3.68 1.49
C LEU A 73 19.37 -4.89 0.90
N LEU A 74 19.38 -5.03 -0.42
CA LEU A 74 20.12 -6.10 -1.10
C LEU A 74 21.63 -6.01 -0.84
N GLU A 75 22.21 -4.83 -0.90
CA GLU A 75 23.62 -4.61 -0.55
C GLU A 75 23.92 -5.02 0.90
N ALA A 76 23.08 -4.59 1.85
CA ALA A 76 23.24 -4.94 3.27
C ALA A 76 23.16 -6.45 3.53
N CYS A 77 22.38 -7.17 2.72
CA CYS A 77 22.28 -8.63 2.76
C CYS A 77 23.29 -9.34 1.83
N SER A 78 24.30 -8.63 1.33
CA SER A 78 25.31 -9.18 0.39
C SER A 78 24.65 -9.86 -0.83
N PHE A 79 23.52 -9.34 -1.31
CA PHE A 79 22.70 -9.89 -2.40
C PHE A 79 22.18 -11.34 -2.20
N ASN A 80 22.13 -11.79 -0.96
CA ASN A 80 21.56 -13.11 -0.60
C ASN A 80 20.05 -13.06 -0.33
N LEU A 81 19.37 -11.97 -0.71
CA LEU A 81 17.95 -11.74 -0.54
C LEU A 81 17.28 -11.55 -1.91
N VAL A 82 16.09 -12.11 -2.07
CA VAL A 82 15.22 -11.84 -3.23
C VAL A 82 13.98 -11.14 -2.71
N VAL A 83 13.66 -9.98 -3.28
CA VAL A 83 12.45 -9.21 -2.96
C VAL A 83 11.47 -9.33 -4.11
N THR A 84 10.35 -9.98 -3.86
CA THR A 84 9.28 -10.16 -4.85
C THR A 84 8.04 -9.37 -4.41
N PRO A 85 7.49 -8.49 -5.28
CA PRO A 85 6.23 -7.83 -4.99
C PRO A 85 5.10 -8.86 -4.83
N PRO A 86 4.23 -8.73 -3.83
CA PRO A 86 3.12 -9.65 -3.68
C PRO A 86 2.07 -9.46 -4.78
N SER A 87 1.39 -10.55 -5.13
CA SER A 87 0.15 -10.53 -5.90
C SER A 87 -0.97 -11.01 -4.98
N VAL A 88 -1.85 -10.11 -4.58
CA VAL A 88 -2.84 -10.36 -3.53
C VAL A 88 -4.23 -10.50 -4.13
N ASN A 89 -4.93 -11.58 -3.77
CA ASN A 89 -6.38 -11.67 -3.98
C ASN A 89 -7.09 -10.74 -3.00
N LEU A 90 -7.67 -9.67 -3.52
CA LEU A 90 -8.32 -8.65 -2.70
C LEU A 90 -9.62 -9.13 -2.06
N ILE A 91 -10.34 -10.06 -2.67
CA ILE A 91 -11.56 -10.62 -2.10
C ILE A 91 -11.22 -11.46 -0.87
N ASP A 92 -10.19 -12.31 -0.99
CA ASP A 92 -9.72 -13.12 0.13
C ASP A 92 -9.20 -12.24 1.29
N TRP A 93 -8.47 -11.16 0.95
CA TRP A 93 -8.01 -10.20 1.96
C TRP A 93 -9.16 -9.50 2.68
N VAL A 94 -10.17 -9.05 1.95
CA VAL A 94 -11.36 -8.43 2.55
C VAL A 94 -12.13 -9.43 3.40
N ALA A 95 -12.26 -10.68 2.97
CA ALA A 95 -12.93 -11.74 3.74
C ALA A 95 -12.18 -12.03 5.06
N ALA A 96 -10.87 -12.22 4.99
CA ALA A 96 -10.04 -12.42 6.18
C ALA A 96 -10.02 -11.19 7.12
N LEU A 97 -10.04 -9.98 6.56
CA LEU A 97 -10.17 -8.76 7.35
C LEU A 97 -11.55 -8.67 8.03
N GLN A 98 -12.62 -9.08 7.35
CA GLN A 98 -13.97 -9.14 7.91
C GLN A 98 -14.05 -10.06 9.12
N GLU A 99 -13.33 -11.20 9.09
CA GLU A 99 -13.24 -12.12 10.21
C GLU A 99 -12.39 -11.57 11.37
N ALA A 100 -11.35 -10.78 11.04
CA ALA A 100 -10.43 -10.23 12.03
C ALA A 100 -11.01 -9.02 12.78
N VAL A 101 -11.84 -8.21 12.11
CA VAL A 101 -12.53 -7.07 12.72
C VAL A 101 -13.94 -7.51 13.10
N ASP A 102 -14.35 -7.32 14.34
CA ASP A 102 -15.71 -7.68 14.82
C ASP A 102 -16.77 -6.65 14.38
N HIS A 103 -16.72 -6.23 13.10
CA HIS A 103 -17.60 -5.23 12.52
C HIS A 103 -17.95 -5.59 11.08
N ALA A 104 -19.19 -5.27 10.65
CA ALA A 104 -19.60 -5.47 9.26
C ALA A 104 -18.78 -4.56 8.33
N ILE A 105 -18.11 -5.15 7.34
CA ILE A 105 -17.39 -4.45 6.30
C ILE A 105 -18.28 -4.27 5.07
N ILE A 106 -18.34 -3.06 4.56
CA ILE A 106 -19.00 -2.69 3.31
C ILE A 106 -17.92 -2.36 2.28
N VAL A 107 -17.96 -3.01 1.13
CA VAL A 107 -17.14 -2.63 -0.03
C VAL A 107 -17.87 -1.54 -0.79
N ASP A 108 -17.44 -0.29 -0.64
CA ASP A 108 -18.11 0.86 -1.26
C ASP A 108 -17.47 1.30 -2.58
N SER A 109 -16.30 0.76 -2.93
CA SER A 109 -15.68 1.00 -4.23
C SER A 109 -14.80 -0.16 -4.66
N LEU A 110 -14.91 -0.51 -5.95
CA LEU A 110 -14.08 -1.50 -6.63
C LEU A 110 -13.50 -0.90 -7.91
N GLN A 111 -12.22 -1.17 -8.16
CA GLN A 111 -11.55 -0.79 -9.39
C GLN A 111 -11.00 -2.04 -10.07
N VAL A 112 -11.46 -2.29 -11.27
CA VAL A 112 -11.03 -3.40 -12.12
C VAL A 112 -10.40 -2.89 -13.41
N SER A 113 -9.45 -3.65 -13.96
CA SER A 113 -8.82 -3.38 -15.23
C SER A 113 -8.79 -4.64 -16.10
N GLY A 114 -8.43 -4.46 -17.38
CA GLY A 114 -8.38 -5.57 -18.33
C GLY A 114 -9.74 -6.17 -18.65
N VAL A 115 -10.83 -5.42 -18.40
CA VAL A 115 -12.18 -5.87 -18.77
C VAL A 115 -12.30 -5.85 -20.28
N GLU A 116 -12.45 -7.00 -20.88
CA GLU A 116 -12.68 -7.10 -22.32
C GLU A 116 -14.09 -6.56 -22.66
N ILE A 117 -14.14 -5.47 -23.40
CA ILE A 117 -15.37 -4.78 -23.82
C ILE A 117 -15.77 -5.24 -25.22
N ASP A 118 -14.79 -5.34 -26.12
CA ASP A 118 -14.92 -5.79 -27.49
C ASP A 118 -13.57 -6.41 -27.93
N GLU A 119 -13.52 -7.04 -29.13
CA GLU A 119 -12.32 -7.67 -29.67
C GLU A 119 -11.15 -6.67 -29.70
N GLY A 120 -10.10 -6.98 -28.90
CA GLY A 120 -8.91 -6.12 -28.74
C GLY A 120 -9.13 -4.82 -27.94
N VAL A 121 -10.34 -4.59 -27.41
CA VAL A 121 -10.66 -3.40 -26.60
C VAL A 121 -10.80 -3.79 -25.14
N THR A 122 -9.88 -3.29 -24.31
CA THR A 122 -9.94 -3.48 -22.86
C THR A 122 -10.22 -2.18 -22.14
N GLY A 123 -11.00 -2.25 -21.07
CA GLY A 123 -11.38 -1.11 -20.26
C GLY A 123 -10.92 -1.22 -18.80
N LYS A 124 -11.02 -0.07 -18.14
CA LYS A 124 -10.87 0.06 -16.69
C LYS A 124 -12.17 0.61 -16.13
N ILE A 125 -12.72 -0.08 -15.14
CA ILE A 125 -14.01 0.27 -14.55
C ILE A 125 -13.81 0.58 -13.07
N LEU A 126 -14.41 1.68 -12.64
CA LEU A 126 -14.49 2.06 -11.22
C LEU A 126 -15.97 2.06 -10.83
N LEU A 127 -16.33 1.14 -9.94
CA LEU A 127 -17.65 1.08 -9.34
C LEU A 127 -17.62 1.74 -7.97
N LYS A 128 -18.61 2.55 -7.67
CA LYS A 128 -18.81 3.20 -6.37
C LYS A 128 -20.28 3.16 -5.98
N GLY A 129 -20.55 2.92 -4.71
CA GLY A 129 -21.89 2.89 -4.17
C GLY A 129 -21.98 3.39 -2.73
N ALA A 130 -23.18 3.72 -2.30
CA ALA A 130 -23.49 3.98 -0.89
C ALA A 130 -23.67 2.68 -0.09
N LYS A 131 -23.91 1.58 -0.81
CA LYS A 131 -24.05 0.22 -0.30
C LYS A 131 -22.91 -0.64 -0.83
N ASP A 132 -22.86 -1.88 -0.42
CA ASP A 132 -21.89 -2.86 -0.93
C ASP A 132 -22.05 -3.01 -2.45
N VAL A 133 -20.92 -2.90 -3.17
CA VAL A 133 -20.89 -2.93 -4.63
C VAL A 133 -20.49 -4.29 -5.21
N ARG A 134 -20.22 -5.30 -4.35
CA ARG A 134 -19.76 -6.63 -4.80
C ARG A 134 -20.77 -7.28 -5.74
N ASP A 135 -22.04 -7.37 -5.35
CA ASP A 135 -23.10 -8.00 -6.17
C ASP A 135 -23.26 -7.30 -7.53
N ALA A 136 -23.21 -5.96 -7.54
CA ALA A 136 -23.29 -5.19 -8.78
C ALA A 136 -22.07 -5.41 -9.68
N THR A 137 -20.91 -5.62 -9.07
CA THR A 137 -19.67 -5.94 -9.78
C THR A 137 -19.76 -7.31 -10.44
N ASP A 138 -20.22 -8.32 -9.70
CA ASP A 138 -20.37 -9.68 -10.20
C ASP A 138 -21.33 -9.75 -11.38
N LEU A 139 -22.45 -9.02 -11.29
CA LEU A 139 -23.42 -8.91 -12.41
C LEU A 139 -22.82 -8.24 -13.65
N LEU A 140 -22.06 -7.15 -13.47
CA LEU A 140 -21.48 -6.39 -14.57
C LEU A 140 -20.33 -7.14 -15.25
N LEU A 141 -19.55 -7.89 -14.49
CA LEU A 141 -18.33 -8.56 -14.95
C LEU A 141 -18.52 -10.05 -15.23
N ALA A 142 -19.76 -10.56 -15.10
CA ALA A 142 -20.07 -11.96 -15.33
C ALA A 142 -19.53 -12.46 -16.68
N GLY A 143 -18.70 -13.50 -16.65
CA GLY A 143 -18.09 -14.11 -17.83
C GLY A 143 -16.98 -13.31 -18.50
N ARG A 144 -16.58 -12.15 -17.97
CA ARG A 144 -15.50 -11.33 -18.52
C ARG A 144 -14.20 -11.50 -17.73
N LYS A 145 -13.11 -11.65 -18.44
CA LYS A 145 -11.77 -11.61 -17.82
C LYS A 145 -11.50 -10.21 -17.31
N HIS A 146 -11.01 -10.12 -16.11
CA HIS A 146 -10.65 -8.83 -15.48
C HIS A 146 -9.64 -9.05 -14.35
N VAL A 147 -8.99 -7.97 -13.92
CA VAL A 147 -8.09 -7.94 -12.76
C VAL A 147 -8.65 -6.93 -11.75
N LEU A 148 -8.94 -7.38 -10.55
CA LEU A 148 -9.31 -6.50 -9.45
C LEU A 148 -8.04 -5.82 -8.93
N GLU A 149 -7.92 -4.51 -9.16
CA GLU A 149 -6.73 -3.73 -8.79
C GLU A 149 -6.82 -3.14 -7.40
N LYS A 150 -8.03 -2.64 -7.04
CA LYS A 150 -8.23 -1.95 -5.76
C LYS A 150 -9.62 -2.20 -5.23
N VAL A 151 -9.74 -2.26 -3.92
CA VAL A 151 -11.01 -2.19 -3.20
C VAL A 151 -10.94 -1.10 -2.14
N GLN A 152 -12.05 -0.42 -1.93
CA GLN A 152 -12.24 0.44 -0.77
C GLN A 152 -13.29 -0.19 0.13
N VAL A 153 -12.93 -0.34 1.39
CA VAL A 153 -13.81 -0.91 2.41
C VAL A 153 -14.11 0.13 3.47
N LYS A 154 -15.31 0.04 4.01
CA LYS A 154 -15.78 0.87 5.14
C LYS A 154 -16.34 -0.01 6.23
N PHE A 155 -16.09 0.38 7.46
CA PHE A 155 -16.73 -0.17 8.66
C PHE A 155 -16.85 0.91 9.72
N THR A 156 -17.68 0.68 10.73
CA THR A 156 -17.88 1.62 11.83
C THR A 156 -17.18 1.08 13.08
N ASP A 157 -16.27 1.87 13.62
CA ASP A 157 -15.61 1.59 14.90
C ASP A 157 -15.85 2.77 15.85
N LEU A 158 -16.34 2.48 17.05
CA LEU A 158 -16.68 3.48 18.10
C LEU A 158 -17.44 4.70 17.54
N ASN A 159 -18.47 4.47 16.73
CA ASN A 159 -19.28 5.49 16.04
C ASN A 159 -18.52 6.35 15.01
N LYS A 160 -17.34 5.93 14.58
CA LYS A 160 -16.58 6.58 13.50
C LYS A 160 -16.51 5.66 12.29
N THR A 161 -16.78 6.22 11.11
CA THR A 161 -16.58 5.49 9.87
C THR A 161 -15.10 5.46 9.53
N VAL A 162 -14.55 4.24 9.44
CA VAL A 162 -13.19 3.98 8.99
C VAL A 162 -13.25 3.58 7.53
N SER A 163 -12.40 4.17 6.70
CA SER A 163 -12.28 3.82 5.28
C SER A 163 -10.84 3.41 4.98
N ILE A 164 -10.67 2.25 4.34
CA ILE A 164 -9.38 1.68 3.96
C ILE A 164 -9.42 1.36 2.47
N GLN A 165 -8.33 1.68 1.76
CA GLN A 165 -8.16 1.24 0.37
C GLN A 165 -7.06 0.19 0.30
N LEU A 166 -7.39 -0.99 -0.21
CA LEU A 166 -6.47 -2.10 -0.44
C LEU A 166 -6.17 -2.22 -1.93
N SER A 167 -4.98 -2.70 -2.29
CA SER A 167 -4.62 -3.01 -3.68
C SER A 167 -4.04 -4.40 -3.82
N ASN A 168 -4.15 -4.97 -5.01
CA ASN A 168 -3.60 -6.29 -5.36
C ASN A 168 -2.06 -6.35 -5.33
N LYS A 169 -1.41 -5.20 -5.11
CA LYS A 169 0.04 -5.09 -4.89
C LYS A 169 0.41 -5.11 -3.40
N GLY A 170 -0.50 -5.55 -2.53
CA GLY A 170 -0.28 -5.62 -1.10
C GLY A 170 -0.18 -4.25 -0.42
N THR A 171 -0.77 -3.20 -0.97
CA THR A 171 -0.76 -1.88 -0.32
C THR A 171 -2.08 -1.60 0.36
N ALA A 172 -2.02 -0.99 1.54
CA ALA A 172 -3.16 -0.47 2.28
C ALA A 172 -3.00 1.03 2.49
N LYS A 173 -3.97 1.83 2.02
CA LYS A 173 -4.06 3.25 2.33
C LYS A 173 -5.01 3.44 3.50
N LEU A 174 -4.47 3.98 4.58
CA LEU A 174 -5.13 4.09 5.87
C LEU A 174 -5.53 5.53 6.18
N PRO A 175 -6.53 5.76 7.04
CA PRO A 175 -6.84 7.08 7.56
C PRO A 175 -5.72 7.62 8.46
N ALA A 176 -5.64 8.94 8.63
CA ALA A 176 -4.62 9.58 9.46
C ALA A 176 -4.71 9.17 10.94
N VAL A 177 -5.92 8.91 11.42
CA VAL A 177 -6.16 8.40 12.78
C VAL A 177 -6.61 6.96 12.65
N LEU A 178 -5.79 6.05 13.15
CA LEU A 178 -6.04 4.61 13.10
C LEU A 178 -6.85 4.17 14.32
N PRO A 179 -7.86 3.30 14.13
CA PRO A 179 -8.44 2.53 15.22
C PRO A 179 -7.38 1.66 15.90
N ASN A 180 -7.62 1.38 17.18
CA ASN A 180 -6.79 0.43 17.90
C ASN A 180 -6.79 -0.92 17.16
N ASP A 181 -5.64 -1.56 17.14
CA ASP A 181 -5.44 -2.89 16.53
C ASP A 181 -5.64 -3.00 15.01
N LEU A 182 -6.05 -1.94 14.30
CA LEU A 182 -6.29 -2.05 12.84
C LEU A 182 -5.06 -2.55 12.07
N LEU A 183 -3.87 -2.05 12.40
CA LEU A 183 -2.63 -2.54 11.77
C LEU A 183 -2.40 -4.02 12.04
N ARG A 184 -2.71 -4.49 13.25
CA ARG A 184 -2.61 -5.91 13.60
C ARG A 184 -3.59 -6.73 12.77
N HIS A 185 -4.86 -6.31 12.67
CA HIS A 185 -5.87 -6.99 11.86
C HIS A 185 -5.47 -7.05 10.38
N LEU A 186 -4.92 -5.97 9.84
CA LEU A 186 -4.43 -5.93 8.44
C LEU A 186 -3.26 -6.90 8.21
N ARG A 187 -2.35 -7.03 9.17
CA ARG A 187 -1.23 -7.99 9.09
C ARG A 187 -1.72 -9.43 9.16
N THR A 188 -2.56 -9.74 10.15
CA THR A 188 -3.07 -11.11 10.36
C THR A 188 -4.01 -11.57 9.25
N SER A 189 -4.71 -10.64 8.59
CA SER A 189 -5.59 -10.93 7.45
C SER A 189 -4.87 -10.94 6.09
N PHE A 190 -3.59 -10.54 6.04
CA PHE A 190 -2.85 -10.50 4.78
C PHE A 190 -2.75 -11.90 4.16
N PRO A 191 -3.18 -12.12 2.90
CA PRO A 191 -3.14 -13.43 2.27
C PRO A 191 -1.70 -13.88 2.04
N CYS A 192 -1.31 -14.97 2.69
CA CYS A 192 0.06 -15.52 2.62
C CYS A 192 0.34 -16.33 1.36
N ASN A 193 -0.52 -16.29 0.34
CA ASN A 193 -0.32 -17.02 -0.92
C ASN A 193 0.79 -16.35 -1.74
N ILE A 194 2.03 -16.71 -1.45
CA ILE A 194 3.17 -16.45 -2.31
C ILE A 194 3.13 -17.53 -3.39
N SER A 195 2.64 -17.16 -4.57
CA SER A 195 2.66 -18.03 -5.77
C SER A 195 4.06 -18.10 -6.34
#